data_62ecd09c6b3f9b2419170d9e1d92abd4
#
_entry.id   62ecd09c6b3f9b2419170d9e1d92abd4
#
_cell.length_a   1.000
_cell.length_b   1.000
_cell.length_c   1.000
_cell.angle_alpha   90.00
_cell.angle_beta   90.00
_cell.angle_gamma   90.00
#
_symmetry.space_group_name_H-M   'P 1'
#
loop_
_entity.id
_entity.type
_entity.pdbx_description
1 polymer ?
#
loop_
_entity_poly.entity_id
_entity_poly.type
_entity_poly.pdbx_seq_one_letter_code
_entity_poly.pdbx_strand_id
1 'polypeptide(L)'
;MTRLSVNLNKIALIRNSRGANYPDLLKVAQDCERFGAQGITVHPRPDERHCKFSDLQPLKELCTTEFNIEGYPDEHFMQKVLAVQPHQCTLVPDAPNQLTSDHGWDTLHHFAFLQDKIARLKDAGIRFFYQCIIRVDKQRNADT
;
A
#
# COMPACT_ATOMS: atom_id res chain seq x y z
N MET A 1 -21.22 -3.55 1.37
CA MET A 1 -21.10 -2.21 2.02
C MET A 1 -19.67 -1.73 1.84
N THR A 2 -19.48 -0.51 1.35
CA THR A 2 -18.16 0.12 1.19
C THR A 2 -17.56 0.44 2.55
N ARG A 3 -16.26 0.19 2.73
CA ARG A 3 -15.51 0.48 3.97
C ARG A 3 -14.52 1.60 3.74
N LEU A 4 -14.32 2.45 4.75
CA LEU A 4 -13.35 3.54 4.72
C LEU A 4 -12.01 3.06 5.26
N SER A 5 -10.96 3.10 4.42
CA SER A 5 -9.57 2.98 4.85
C SER A 5 -8.88 4.34 4.77
N VAL A 6 -8.18 4.73 5.84
CA VAL A 6 -7.48 6.02 5.94
C VAL A 6 -6.01 5.84 5.66
N ASN A 7 -5.50 6.58 4.67
CA ASN A 7 -4.08 6.56 4.32
C ASN A 7 -3.29 7.56 5.18
N LEU A 8 -2.26 7.08 5.88
CA LEU A 8 -1.45 7.87 6.82
C LEU A 8 -0.16 8.46 6.22
N ASN A 9 0.09 8.29 4.93
CA ASN A 9 1.36 8.71 4.32
C ASN A 9 1.64 10.22 4.52
N LYS A 10 0.64 11.08 4.42
CA LYS A 10 0.84 12.53 4.61
C LYS A 10 1.13 12.89 6.06
N ILE A 11 0.55 12.19 7.01
CA ILE A 11 0.86 12.33 8.44
C ILE A 11 2.31 11.95 8.70
N ALA A 12 2.73 10.81 8.18
CA ALA A 12 4.12 10.34 8.28
C ALA A 12 5.12 11.32 7.64
N LEU A 13 4.77 11.91 6.48
CA LEU A 13 5.58 12.93 5.82
C LEU A 13 5.77 14.17 6.73
N ILE A 14 4.69 14.67 7.35
CA ILE A 14 4.76 15.81 8.28
C ILE A 14 5.63 15.46 9.50
N ARG A 15 5.44 14.27 10.09
CA ARG A 15 6.29 13.78 11.19
C ARG A 15 7.78 13.81 10.81
N ASN A 16 8.12 13.27 9.63
CA ASN A 16 9.50 13.19 9.18
C ASN A 16 10.11 14.58 8.92
N SER A 17 9.33 15.54 8.42
CA SER A 17 9.81 16.90 8.12
C SER A 17 10.15 17.71 9.38
N ARG A 18 9.62 17.33 10.54
CA ARG A 18 9.82 18.06 11.81
C ARG A 18 10.93 17.47 12.69
N GLY A 19 11.48 16.32 12.34
CA GLY A 19 12.58 15.68 13.05
C GLY A 19 12.26 15.12 14.46
N ALA A 20 10.98 15.19 14.87
CA ALA A 20 10.47 14.61 16.12
C ALA A 20 9.31 13.65 15.80
N ASN A 21 8.86 12.82 16.76
CA ASN A 21 7.70 11.95 16.58
C ASN A 21 6.37 12.74 16.72
N TYR A 22 6.23 13.82 15.95
CA TYR A 22 5.03 14.64 15.96
C TYR A 22 4.69 15.12 14.54
N PRO A 23 3.43 14.87 14.07
CA PRO A 23 2.37 14.11 14.74
C PRO A 23 2.75 12.65 14.98
N ASP A 24 2.33 12.09 16.11
CA ASP A 24 2.54 10.67 16.43
C ASP A 24 1.67 9.79 15.54
N LEU A 25 2.32 8.99 14.70
CA LEU A 25 1.65 8.18 13.68
C LEU A 25 0.73 7.11 14.30
N LEU A 26 1.15 6.50 15.40
CA LEU A 26 0.39 5.48 16.10
C LEU A 26 -0.87 6.09 16.74
N LYS A 27 -0.72 7.25 17.38
CA LYS A 27 -1.84 7.98 17.95
C LYS A 27 -2.86 8.38 16.89
N VAL A 28 -2.39 8.86 15.73
CA VAL A 28 -3.28 9.23 14.61
C VAL A 28 -4.01 7.99 14.07
N ALA A 29 -3.35 6.83 13.96
CA ALA A 29 -3.99 5.58 13.54
C ALA A 29 -5.15 5.22 14.49
N GLN A 30 -4.92 5.22 15.80
CA GLN A 30 -5.95 4.97 16.81
C GLN A 30 -7.11 5.97 16.74
N ASP A 31 -6.79 7.25 16.56
CA ASP A 31 -7.82 8.29 16.46
C ASP A 31 -8.67 8.12 15.20
N CYS A 32 -8.07 7.72 14.06
CA CYS A 32 -8.81 7.38 12.85
C CYS A 32 -9.80 6.24 13.08
N GLU A 33 -9.37 5.14 13.71
CA GLU A 33 -10.25 4.02 14.04
C GLU A 33 -11.36 4.43 15.01
N ARG A 34 -11.03 5.20 16.05
CA ARG A 34 -12.00 5.74 17.00
C ARG A 34 -13.06 6.62 16.33
N PHE A 35 -12.69 7.34 15.27
CA PHE A 35 -13.61 8.15 14.47
C PHE A 35 -14.34 7.39 13.37
N GLY A 36 -14.18 6.07 13.32
CA GLY A 36 -14.96 5.20 12.44
C GLY A 36 -14.24 4.73 11.18
N ALA A 37 -12.93 4.93 11.04
CA ALA A 37 -12.16 4.28 10.00
C ALA A 37 -12.22 2.74 10.18
N GLN A 38 -12.42 2.04 9.07
CA GLN A 38 -12.54 0.59 9.04
C GLN A 38 -11.27 -0.07 8.46
N GLY A 39 -10.26 0.73 8.23
CA GLY A 39 -8.94 0.31 7.81
C GLY A 39 -7.93 1.45 7.88
N ILE A 40 -6.66 1.06 8.02
CA ILE A 40 -5.50 1.93 7.97
C ILE A 40 -4.62 1.49 6.81
N THR A 41 -4.22 2.44 5.97
CA THR A 41 -3.35 2.19 4.82
C THR A 41 -2.06 2.99 4.93
N VAL A 42 -0.93 2.34 4.63
CA VAL A 42 0.39 2.97 4.58
C VAL A 42 1.18 2.51 3.36
N HIS A 43 2.07 3.38 2.84
CA HIS A 43 2.97 3.07 1.74
C HIS A 43 4.42 3.37 2.15
N PRO A 44 5.16 2.38 2.67
CA PRO A 44 6.59 2.53 2.93
C PRO A 44 7.36 2.52 1.61
N ARG A 45 7.73 3.70 1.14
CA ARG A 45 8.55 3.81 -0.08
C ARG A 45 10.00 3.46 0.23
N PRO A 46 10.80 3.05 -0.79
CA PRO A 46 12.22 2.72 -0.57
C PRO A 46 13.04 3.85 0.04
N ASP A 47 12.67 5.10 -0.19
CA ASP A 47 13.33 6.30 0.37
C ASP A 47 12.78 6.73 1.74
N GLU A 48 11.80 6.00 2.27
CA GLU A 48 11.17 6.25 3.57
C GLU A 48 10.69 7.69 3.81
N ARG A 49 10.37 8.43 2.72
CA ARG A 49 9.91 9.84 2.82
C ARG A 49 8.61 9.99 3.61
N HIS A 50 7.78 8.95 3.64
CA HIS A 50 6.51 8.89 4.37
C HIS A 50 6.59 7.92 5.55
N CYS A 51 5.75 6.86 5.55
CA CYS A 51 5.84 5.74 6.46
C CYS A 51 7.18 5.02 6.27
N LYS A 52 7.85 4.73 7.37
CA LYS A 52 9.10 3.96 7.38
C LYS A 52 8.78 2.48 7.53
N PHE A 53 9.71 1.61 7.10
CA PHE A 53 9.55 0.18 7.34
C PHE A 53 9.50 -0.17 8.83
N SER A 54 10.13 0.63 9.69
CA SER A 54 10.06 0.48 11.14
C SER A 54 8.70 0.81 11.76
N ASP A 55 7.82 1.53 11.05
CA ASP A 55 6.48 1.86 11.51
C ASP A 55 5.50 0.69 11.33
N LEU A 56 5.81 -0.27 10.43
CA LEU A 56 4.86 -1.29 9.99
C LEU A 56 4.42 -2.23 11.11
N GLN A 57 5.38 -2.78 11.85
CA GLN A 57 5.08 -3.71 12.94
C GLN A 57 4.29 -3.06 14.07
N PRO A 58 4.70 -1.87 14.61
CA PRO A 58 3.89 -1.17 15.61
C PRO A 58 2.48 -0.83 15.14
N LEU A 59 2.30 -0.42 13.89
CA LEU A 59 0.97 -0.17 13.32
C LEU A 59 0.14 -1.46 13.22
N LYS A 60 0.74 -2.57 12.79
CA LYS A 60 0.05 -3.87 12.71
C LYS A 60 -0.46 -4.33 14.08
N GLU A 61 0.35 -4.17 15.11
CA GLU A 61 0.01 -4.56 16.48
C GLU A 61 -1.07 -3.67 17.10
N LEU A 62 -1.08 -2.40 16.71
CA LEU A 62 -2.01 -1.40 17.25
C LEU A 62 -3.37 -1.41 16.56
N CYS A 63 -3.41 -1.59 15.24
CA CYS A 63 -4.65 -1.51 14.45
C CYS A 63 -5.60 -2.65 14.83
N THR A 64 -6.82 -2.30 15.19
CA THR A 64 -7.91 -3.23 15.51
C THR A 64 -8.80 -3.51 14.31
N THR A 65 -8.70 -2.70 13.26
CA THR A 65 -9.41 -2.84 11.99
C THR A 65 -8.46 -3.41 10.91
N GLU A 66 -8.78 -3.22 9.63
CA GLU A 66 -7.97 -3.71 8.55
C GLU A 66 -6.67 -2.90 8.40
N PHE A 67 -5.53 -3.57 8.37
CA PHE A 67 -4.24 -2.96 8.05
C PHE A 67 -3.81 -3.34 6.64
N ASN A 68 -3.59 -2.34 5.78
CA ASN A 68 -3.17 -2.47 4.39
C ASN A 68 -1.80 -1.82 4.19
N ILE A 69 -0.88 -2.55 3.56
CA ILE A 69 0.44 -2.04 3.16
C ILE A 69 0.48 -1.95 1.64
N GLU A 70 0.75 -0.75 1.12
CA GLU A 70 0.94 -0.51 -0.31
C GLU A 70 2.43 -0.47 -0.65
N GLY A 71 2.82 -0.89 -1.86
CA GLY A 71 4.17 -0.71 -2.33
C GLY A 71 4.51 -1.44 -3.62
N TYR A 72 5.66 -1.08 -4.19
CA TYR A 72 6.26 -1.81 -5.30
C TYR A 72 6.81 -3.14 -4.77
N PRO A 73 6.46 -4.29 -5.37
CA PRO A 73 6.77 -5.61 -4.82
C PRO A 73 8.19 -6.07 -5.15
N ASP A 74 9.20 -5.26 -4.83
CA ASP A 74 10.59 -5.73 -4.82
C ASP A 74 10.82 -6.72 -3.67
N GLU A 75 11.98 -7.34 -3.64
CA GLU A 75 12.25 -8.39 -2.66
C GLU A 75 12.32 -7.85 -1.23
N HIS A 76 12.84 -6.63 -1.03
CA HIS A 76 12.89 -6.01 0.29
C HIS A 76 11.49 -5.74 0.84
N PHE A 77 10.62 -5.13 0.03
CA PHE A 77 9.23 -4.89 0.37
C PHE A 77 8.48 -6.19 0.69
N MET A 78 8.62 -7.21 -0.17
CA MET A 78 7.96 -8.51 0.03
C MET A 78 8.40 -9.18 1.34
N GLN A 79 9.69 -9.15 1.67
CA GLN A 79 10.19 -9.69 2.96
C GLN A 79 9.55 -8.97 4.15
N LYS A 80 9.43 -7.63 4.10
CA LYS A 80 8.78 -6.85 5.17
C LYS A 80 7.30 -7.17 5.30
N VAL A 81 6.58 -7.22 4.18
CA VAL A 81 5.14 -7.55 4.18
C VAL A 81 4.90 -8.95 4.73
N LEU A 82 5.67 -9.94 4.29
CA LEU A 82 5.53 -11.31 4.78
C LEU A 82 5.89 -11.47 6.26
N ALA A 83 6.81 -10.67 6.78
CA ALA A 83 7.15 -10.67 8.20
C ALA A 83 6.06 -10.01 9.07
N VAL A 84 5.49 -8.88 8.61
CA VAL A 84 4.46 -8.12 9.34
C VAL A 84 3.09 -8.79 9.26
N GLN A 85 2.81 -9.52 8.18
CA GLN A 85 1.52 -10.18 7.92
C GLN A 85 0.31 -9.23 8.05
N PRO A 86 0.23 -8.16 7.23
CA PRO A 86 -0.93 -7.28 7.23
C PRO A 86 -2.18 -8.05 6.78
N HIS A 87 -3.36 -7.47 7.01
CA HIS A 87 -4.61 -8.04 6.49
C HIS A 87 -4.68 -7.99 4.97
N GLN A 88 -4.05 -6.95 4.39
CA GLN A 88 -4.04 -6.72 2.96
C GLN A 88 -2.69 -6.12 2.51
N CYS A 89 -2.30 -6.47 1.29
CA CYS A 89 -1.18 -5.85 0.58
C CYS A 89 -1.66 -5.34 -0.79
N THR A 90 -1.36 -4.08 -1.11
CA THR A 90 -1.70 -3.47 -2.40
C THR A 90 -0.43 -3.26 -3.23
N LEU A 91 -0.33 -3.98 -4.34
CA LEU A 91 0.83 -3.90 -5.23
C LEU A 91 0.68 -2.73 -6.21
N VAL A 92 1.63 -1.79 -6.17
CA VAL A 92 1.67 -0.61 -7.05
C VAL A 92 2.92 -0.62 -7.93
N PRO A 93 2.85 -0.12 -9.19
CA PRO A 93 3.98 -0.15 -10.13
C PRO A 93 4.95 1.03 -9.95
N ASP A 94 4.96 1.67 -8.79
CA ASP A 94 5.72 2.89 -8.54
C ASP A 94 7.22 2.65 -8.62
N ALA A 95 7.88 3.28 -9.60
CA ALA A 95 9.34 3.31 -9.64
C ALA A 95 9.91 4.04 -8.39
N PRO A 96 11.13 3.68 -7.94
CA PRO A 96 11.73 4.29 -6.74
C PRO A 96 11.76 5.83 -6.77
N ASN A 97 11.95 6.43 -7.95
CA ASN A 97 12.06 7.89 -8.13
C ASN A 97 10.72 8.57 -8.46
N GLN A 98 9.61 7.85 -8.49
CA GLN A 98 8.31 8.40 -8.82
C GLN A 98 7.77 9.26 -7.68
N LEU A 99 7.26 10.47 -8.00
CA LEU A 99 6.74 11.38 -6.98
C LEU A 99 5.38 10.92 -6.43
N THR A 100 4.52 10.41 -7.31
CA THR A 100 3.18 9.95 -6.96
C THR A 100 2.76 8.79 -7.85
N SER A 101 1.89 7.92 -7.36
CA SER A 101 1.29 6.85 -8.16
C SER A 101 0.32 7.46 -9.17
N ASP A 102 0.64 7.39 -10.45
CA ASP A 102 -0.11 7.99 -11.55
C ASP A 102 -0.54 6.98 -12.64
N HIS A 103 -0.13 5.71 -12.49
CA HIS A 103 -0.46 4.65 -13.43
C HIS A 103 -0.69 3.31 -12.70
N GLY A 104 -1.22 2.34 -13.43
CA GLY A 104 -1.41 0.98 -12.96
C GLY A 104 -0.49 -0.02 -13.67
N TRP A 105 -0.49 -1.26 -13.24
CA TRP A 105 0.25 -2.35 -13.87
C TRP A 105 -0.26 -2.65 -15.28
N ASP A 106 0.66 -2.79 -16.23
CA ASP A 106 0.41 -3.57 -17.44
C ASP A 106 0.52 -5.06 -17.07
N THR A 107 -0.61 -5.65 -16.73
CA THR A 107 -0.67 -7.01 -16.20
C THR A 107 -0.27 -8.08 -17.22
N LEU A 108 -0.36 -7.81 -18.51
CA LEU A 108 0.12 -8.73 -19.55
C LEU A 108 1.64 -8.73 -19.61
N HIS A 109 2.24 -7.55 -19.61
CA HIS A 109 3.69 -7.41 -19.66
C HIS A 109 4.36 -7.91 -18.38
N HIS A 110 3.75 -7.67 -17.22
CA HIS A 110 4.30 -8.03 -15.91
C HIS A 110 3.70 -9.31 -15.32
N PHE A 111 3.07 -10.16 -16.14
CA PHE A 111 2.33 -11.33 -15.65
C PHE A 111 3.16 -12.26 -14.77
N ALA A 112 4.32 -12.73 -15.25
CA ALA A 112 5.16 -13.68 -14.52
C ALA A 112 5.71 -13.06 -13.20
N PHE A 113 6.10 -11.77 -13.24
CA PHE A 113 6.56 -11.04 -12.06
C PHE A 113 5.47 -10.95 -10.98
N LEU A 114 4.26 -10.53 -11.37
CA LEU A 114 3.14 -10.40 -10.43
C LEU A 114 2.64 -11.75 -9.93
N GLN A 115 2.64 -12.77 -10.79
CA GLN A 115 2.22 -14.12 -10.42
C GLN A 115 3.04 -14.68 -9.25
N ASP A 116 4.36 -14.54 -9.27
CA ASP A 116 5.24 -14.96 -8.17
C ASP A 116 4.88 -14.22 -6.86
N LYS A 117 4.76 -12.90 -6.91
CA LYS A 117 4.47 -12.09 -5.72
C LYS A 117 3.09 -12.41 -5.14
N ILE A 118 2.10 -12.56 -6.00
CA ILE A 118 0.74 -12.93 -5.62
C ILE A 118 0.69 -14.32 -4.97
N ALA A 119 1.42 -15.31 -5.53
CA ALA A 119 1.49 -16.64 -4.95
C ALA A 119 2.02 -16.59 -3.51
N ARG A 120 3.12 -15.89 -3.28
CA ARG A 120 3.74 -15.71 -1.94
C ARG A 120 2.78 -15.04 -0.93
N LEU A 121 2.02 -14.01 -1.36
CA LEU A 121 1.01 -13.36 -0.50
C LEU A 121 -0.13 -14.31 -0.16
N LYS A 122 -0.62 -15.09 -1.14
CA LYS A 122 -1.67 -16.09 -0.94
C LYS A 122 -1.23 -17.18 0.05
N ASP A 123 -0.02 -17.71 -0.11
CA ASP A 123 0.52 -18.75 0.75
C ASP A 123 0.66 -18.27 2.21
N ALA A 124 0.92 -16.97 2.40
CA ALA A 124 0.95 -16.32 3.70
C ALA A 124 -0.45 -15.93 4.24
N GLY A 125 -1.54 -16.18 3.50
CA GLY A 125 -2.90 -15.82 3.90
C GLY A 125 -3.19 -14.31 3.83
N ILE A 126 -2.35 -13.53 3.14
CA ILE A 126 -2.51 -12.07 2.99
C ILE A 126 -3.41 -11.80 1.79
N ARG A 127 -4.50 -11.03 2.00
CA ARG A 127 -5.32 -10.54 0.89
C ARG A 127 -4.52 -9.55 0.07
N PHE A 128 -4.61 -9.62 -1.26
CA PHE A 128 -3.87 -8.74 -2.15
C PHE A 128 -4.79 -7.98 -3.09
N PHE A 129 -4.34 -6.77 -3.45
CA PHE A 129 -4.86 -5.96 -4.55
C PHE A 129 -3.70 -5.48 -5.42
N TYR A 130 -4.00 -5.08 -6.64
CA TYR A 130 -3.06 -4.39 -7.52
C TYR A 130 -3.78 -3.36 -8.36
N GLN A 131 -3.12 -2.25 -8.57
CA GLN A 131 -3.60 -1.19 -9.45
C GLN A 131 -3.28 -1.57 -10.89
N CYS A 132 -4.29 -1.75 -11.75
CA CYS A 132 -4.09 -2.12 -13.15
C CYS A 132 -4.44 -0.98 -14.11
N ILE A 133 -3.83 -0.99 -15.30
CA ILE A 133 -4.23 -0.13 -16.41
C ILE A 133 -5.48 -0.74 -17.05
N ILE A 134 -6.54 0.06 -17.20
CA ILE A 134 -7.68 -0.31 -18.02
C ILE A 134 -7.40 0.21 -19.44
N ARG A 135 -7.10 -0.69 -20.37
CA ARG A 135 -7.01 -0.35 -21.79
C ARG A 135 -8.45 -0.33 -22.37
N VAL A 136 -8.94 0.86 -22.68
CA VAL A 136 -10.17 1.00 -23.47
C VAL A 136 -9.74 0.93 -24.95
N ASP A 137 -10.03 -0.18 -25.61
CA ASP A 137 -9.85 -0.30 -27.05
C ASP A 137 -10.75 0.71 -27.77
N LYS A 138 -10.15 1.77 -28.31
CA LYS A 138 -10.84 2.79 -29.11
C LYS A 138 -11.27 2.30 -30.52
N GLN A 139 -11.19 1.00 -30.80
CA GLN A 139 -11.42 0.45 -32.13
C GLN A 139 -12.85 -0.02 -32.40
N ARG A 140 -13.87 0.45 -31.70
CA ARG A 140 -15.28 0.06 -32.00
C ARG A 140 -16.16 1.14 -32.62
N ASN A 141 -15.63 2.26 -33.10
CA ASN A 141 -16.46 3.30 -33.74
C ASN A 141 -15.82 3.86 -35.03
N ALA A 142 -15.38 3.00 -35.94
CA ALA A 142 -14.93 3.39 -37.26
C ALA A 142 -15.62 2.64 -38.41
N ASP A 143 -16.80 2.06 -38.16
CA ASP A 143 -17.65 1.49 -39.22
C ASP A 143 -19.13 1.70 -38.87
N THR A 144 -19.63 2.91 -39.14
CA THR A 144 -21.02 3.20 -39.52
C THR A 144 -21.08 4.51 -40.28
#